data_b72c0466f3ae4344f03cbce16a025197
#
_entry.id   b72c0466f3ae4344f03cbce16a025197
#
_cell.length_a   1.000
_cell.length_b   1.000
_cell.length_c   1.000
_cell.angle_alpha   90.00
_cell.angle_beta   90.00
_cell.angle_gamma   90.00
#
_symmetry.space_group_name_H-M   'P 1'
#
loop_
_entity.id
_entity.type
_entity.pdbx_description
1 polymer ?
#
loop_
_entity_poly.entity_id
_entity_poly.type
_entity_poly.pdbx_seq_one_letter_code
_entity_poly.pdbx_strand_id
1 'polypeptide(L)'
;HKDFDGFLNRLPALLAISGLHHHLVREETRTNVGLVLESGEPREVHHFCTLVGYGCNAVNPYLTYATIRDLAEEDLLDGLDAEAAEANYIHAAVHGMSKVLTKMGISTMRSYHGAQIFEALGVNSEVVAKYFTGTPTRIEGIGLQEIATENRMRHDSAYKATAPYSETLGVGGHFQYSAMGEEHLYNPSTIYRLQQATRQGDYEQYKEFSREINADTNAYTLRQLMQFKPNAQDAIPIEEVESAESIVKRFKTGAMSYGSISIEAHRSLAIAMNRLGGMSNSGEGGEDP
;
A
#
# COMPACT_ATOMS: atom_id res chain seq x y z
N HIS A 1 1.80 31.85 16.66
CA HIS A 1 1.25 30.68 15.96
C HIS A 1 0.68 31.00 14.57
N LYS A 2 0.30 32.24 14.27
CA LYS A 2 -0.28 32.60 12.95
C LYS A 2 0.76 32.88 11.86
N ASP A 3 2.01 33.10 12.21
CA ASP A 3 3.06 33.49 11.25
C ASP A 3 3.96 32.33 10.78
N PHE A 4 3.75 31.10 11.33
CA PHE A 4 4.46 29.88 10.96
C PHE A 4 3.64 28.95 10.04
N ASP A 5 2.40 29.32 9.72
CA ASP A 5 1.40 28.47 9.09
C ASP A 5 1.68 28.03 7.63
N GLY A 6 2.65 28.64 6.98
CA GLY A 6 2.84 28.40 5.55
C GLY A 6 3.76 27.24 5.19
N PHE A 7 4.76 26.94 6.00
CA PHE A 7 5.85 26.03 5.60
C PHE A 7 5.96 24.76 6.43
N LEU A 8 5.74 24.82 7.74
CA LEU A 8 5.88 23.65 8.63
C LEU A 8 4.70 22.68 8.58
N ASN A 9 3.51 23.18 8.24
CA ASN A 9 2.33 22.31 8.06
C ASN A 9 2.35 21.42 6.81
N ARG A 10 3.42 21.51 6.01
CA ARG A 10 3.56 20.77 4.74
C ARG A 10 4.69 19.74 4.76
N LEU A 11 5.34 19.52 5.90
CA LEU A 11 6.41 18.55 5.99
C LEU A 11 5.85 17.23 6.52
N PRO A 12 6.02 16.08 5.80
CA PRO A 12 5.59 14.79 6.30
C PRO A 12 6.19 14.49 7.68
N ALA A 13 5.37 14.00 8.60
CA ALA A 13 5.75 13.80 9.98
C ALA A 13 7.00 12.92 10.14
N LEU A 14 7.06 11.84 9.38
CA LEU A 14 8.20 10.92 9.42
C LEU A 14 9.49 11.58 8.92
N LEU A 15 9.42 12.35 7.82
CA LEU A 15 10.57 13.09 7.29
C LEU A 15 11.07 14.14 8.29
N ALA A 16 10.15 14.83 8.98
CA ALA A 16 10.48 15.82 9.99
C ALA A 16 11.20 15.19 11.19
N ILE A 17 10.63 14.12 11.74
CA ILE A 17 11.19 13.42 12.91
C ILE A 17 12.56 12.80 12.57
N SER A 18 12.64 12.07 11.48
CA SER A 18 13.88 11.42 11.07
C SER A 18 14.97 12.43 10.73
N GLY A 19 14.61 13.49 9.99
CA GLY A 19 15.53 14.59 9.67
C GLY A 19 16.09 15.28 10.90
N LEU A 20 15.24 15.59 11.89
CA LEU A 20 15.64 16.19 13.15
C LEU A 20 16.49 15.21 14.00
N HIS A 21 16.07 13.96 14.08
CA HIS A 21 16.83 12.90 14.77
C HIS A 21 18.27 12.80 14.24
N HIS A 22 18.42 12.64 12.95
CA HIS A 22 19.75 12.51 12.33
C HIS A 22 20.56 13.81 12.35
N HIS A 23 19.90 14.97 12.32
CA HIS A 23 20.59 16.24 12.54
C HIS A 23 21.18 16.30 13.95
N LEU A 24 20.38 16.02 14.97
CA LEU A 24 20.83 16.01 16.37
C LEU A 24 21.92 14.95 16.65
N VAL A 25 21.89 13.83 15.92
CA VAL A 25 22.97 12.82 15.97
C VAL A 25 24.28 13.40 15.42
N ARG A 26 24.22 14.08 14.27
CA ARG A 26 25.42 14.72 13.69
C ARG A 26 25.99 15.85 14.54
N GLU A 27 25.12 16.57 15.26
CA GLU A 27 25.54 17.63 16.20
C GLU A 27 25.90 17.08 17.58
N GLU A 28 25.90 15.77 17.80
CA GLU A 28 26.20 15.11 19.08
C GLU A 28 25.31 15.54 20.26
N THR A 29 24.11 16.04 19.94
CA THR A 29 23.16 16.58 20.93
C THR A 29 21.88 15.73 21.09
N ARG A 30 21.75 14.64 20.35
CA ARG A 30 20.54 13.81 20.31
C ARG A 30 20.10 13.29 21.67
N THR A 31 21.05 12.99 22.55
CA THR A 31 20.77 12.45 23.90
C THR A 31 20.28 13.50 24.88
N ASN A 32 20.39 14.77 24.54
CA ASN A 32 20.02 15.87 25.44
C ASN A 32 18.53 16.23 25.38
N VAL A 33 17.80 15.69 24.38
CA VAL A 33 16.39 16.06 24.13
C VAL A 33 15.52 14.84 23.81
N GLY A 34 14.26 14.90 24.22
CA GLY A 34 13.21 14.01 23.74
C GLY A 34 12.50 14.63 22.54
N LEU A 35 12.14 13.79 21.56
CA LEU A 35 11.37 14.20 20.38
C LEU A 35 9.90 13.80 20.58
N VAL A 36 9.02 14.78 20.60
CA VAL A 36 7.58 14.60 20.70
C VAL A 36 6.96 15.08 19.40
N LEU A 37 6.15 14.24 18.76
CA LEU A 37 5.39 14.57 17.57
C LEU A 37 3.93 14.78 17.91
N GLU A 38 3.39 15.94 17.52
CA GLU A 38 1.96 16.19 17.45
C GLU A 38 1.58 16.36 15.98
N SER A 39 0.78 15.44 15.44
CA SER A 39 0.44 15.40 14.02
C SER A 39 -0.89 14.69 13.77
N GLY A 40 -1.59 15.11 12.70
CA GLY A 40 -2.77 14.41 12.18
C GLY A 40 -2.45 13.19 11.30
N GLU A 41 -1.19 12.94 10.94
CA GLU A 41 -0.84 11.85 10.01
C GLU A 41 -0.85 10.45 10.65
N PRO A 42 -0.35 10.23 11.89
CA PRO A 42 -0.30 8.89 12.48
C PRO A 42 -1.69 8.34 12.80
N ARG A 43 -1.98 7.13 12.30
CA ARG A 43 -3.28 6.46 12.49
C ARG A 43 -3.16 4.97 12.78
N GLU A 44 -2.14 4.31 12.22
CA GLU A 44 -1.99 2.86 12.21
C GLU A 44 -0.71 2.43 12.91
N VAL A 45 -0.66 1.18 13.33
CA VAL A 45 0.50 0.58 14.00
C VAL A 45 1.80 0.83 13.26
N HIS A 46 1.80 0.70 11.93
CA HIS A 46 2.99 0.91 11.12
C HIS A 46 3.51 2.36 11.19
N HIS A 47 2.61 3.35 11.25
CA HIS A 47 3.00 4.76 11.42
C HIS A 47 3.73 4.98 12.75
N PHE A 48 3.23 4.40 13.85
CA PHE A 48 3.90 4.49 15.16
C PHE A 48 5.23 3.74 15.17
N CYS A 49 5.26 2.55 14.58
CA CYS A 49 6.49 1.77 14.45
C CYS A 49 7.58 2.54 13.71
N THR A 50 7.26 3.15 12.58
CA THR A 50 8.24 3.93 11.79
C THR A 50 8.68 5.19 12.53
N LEU A 51 7.76 5.95 13.12
CA LEU A 51 8.10 7.16 13.88
C LEU A 51 9.02 6.86 15.06
N VAL A 52 8.71 5.84 15.84
CA VAL A 52 9.56 5.43 16.97
C VAL A 52 10.89 4.86 16.48
N GLY A 53 10.86 4.05 15.43
CA GLY A 53 12.08 3.51 14.82
C GLY A 53 13.02 4.59 14.29
N TYR A 54 12.51 5.73 13.88
CA TYR A 54 13.31 6.89 13.47
C TYR A 54 13.47 7.96 14.55
N GLY A 55 13.27 7.60 15.81
CA GLY A 55 13.73 8.40 16.92
C GLY A 55 12.66 9.23 17.65
N CYS A 56 11.38 9.07 17.34
CA CYS A 56 10.30 9.72 18.08
C CYS A 56 10.14 9.08 19.48
N ASN A 57 10.04 9.88 20.53
CA ASN A 57 9.85 9.40 21.89
C ASN A 57 8.37 9.33 22.30
N ALA A 58 7.56 10.25 21.80
CA ALA A 58 6.12 10.27 22.05
C ALA A 58 5.38 10.82 20.83
N VAL A 59 4.17 10.32 20.59
CA VAL A 59 3.30 10.73 19.48
C VAL A 59 1.93 11.10 20.03
N ASN A 60 1.45 12.30 19.66
CA ASN A 60 0.07 12.71 19.86
C ASN A 60 -0.65 12.74 18.50
N PRO A 61 -1.42 11.68 18.15
CA PRO A 61 -2.18 11.62 16.90
C PRO A 61 -3.53 12.36 17.04
N TYR A 62 -3.47 13.67 17.19
CA TYR A 62 -4.63 14.49 17.59
C TYR A 62 -5.84 14.34 16.66
N LEU A 63 -5.61 14.18 15.34
CA LEU A 63 -6.72 14.02 14.39
C LEU A 63 -7.39 12.65 14.53
N THR A 64 -6.64 11.62 14.85
CA THR A 64 -7.21 10.28 15.14
C THR A 64 -8.15 10.34 16.36
N TYR A 65 -7.73 11.02 17.43
CA TYR A 65 -8.59 11.21 18.60
C TYR A 65 -9.83 12.04 18.28
N ALA A 66 -9.67 13.13 17.50
CA ALA A 66 -10.81 13.92 17.04
C ALA A 66 -11.80 13.08 16.21
N THR A 67 -11.28 12.23 15.32
CA THR A 67 -12.13 11.33 14.51
C THR A 67 -12.85 10.29 15.37
N ILE A 68 -12.20 9.72 16.38
CA ILE A 68 -12.85 8.76 17.29
C ILE A 68 -13.99 9.42 18.09
N ARG A 69 -13.80 10.67 18.54
CA ARG A 69 -14.86 11.42 19.23
C ARG A 69 -16.05 11.70 18.32
N ASP A 70 -15.79 12.14 17.11
CA ASP A 70 -16.80 12.40 16.09
C ASP A 70 -17.63 11.13 15.80
N LEU A 71 -16.96 9.99 15.57
CA LEU A 71 -17.63 8.71 15.36
C LEU A 71 -18.47 8.26 16.57
N ALA A 72 -18.01 8.56 17.79
CA ALA A 72 -18.78 8.25 19.00
C ALA A 72 -20.00 9.17 19.16
N GLU A 73 -19.88 10.46 18.82
CA GLU A 73 -20.98 11.42 18.81
C GLU A 73 -22.05 11.06 17.78
N GLU A 74 -21.64 10.48 16.64
CA GLU A 74 -22.54 10.00 15.57
C GLU A 74 -23.11 8.59 15.84
N ASP A 75 -22.83 7.98 16.99
CA ASP A 75 -23.25 6.60 17.38
C ASP A 75 -22.78 5.52 16.37
N LEU A 76 -21.62 5.71 15.75
CA LEU A 76 -21.03 4.78 14.79
C LEU A 76 -20.08 3.75 15.43
N LEU A 77 -19.96 3.73 16.76
CA LEU A 77 -19.07 2.86 17.51
C LEU A 77 -19.81 1.85 18.42
N ASP A 78 -20.96 1.34 17.99
CA ASP A 78 -21.74 0.31 18.70
C ASP A 78 -22.01 0.66 20.18
N GLY A 79 -22.30 1.94 20.47
CA GLY A 79 -22.60 2.43 21.81
C GLY A 79 -21.39 2.66 22.72
N LEU A 80 -20.16 2.59 22.19
CA LEU A 80 -18.96 2.99 22.95
C LEU A 80 -18.91 4.51 23.07
N ASP A 81 -18.62 4.99 24.28
CA ASP A 81 -18.29 6.40 24.47
C ASP A 81 -16.87 6.74 23.94
N ALA A 82 -16.62 8.03 23.74
CA ALA A 82 -15.37 8.50 23.17
C ALA A 82 -14.13 8.12 24.02
N GLU A 83 -14.24 8.15 25.34
CA GLU A 83 -13.12 7.84 26.24
C GLU A 83 -12.76 6.35 26.16
N ALA A 84 -13.75 5.47 26.19
CA ALA A 84 -13.56 4.03 26.02
C ALA A 84 -13.00 3.69 24.64
N ALA A 85 -13.48 4.34 23.59
CA ALA A 85 -13.01 4.14 22.24
C ALA A 85 -11.56 4.60 22.04
N GLU A 86 -11.17 5.75 22.60
CA GLU A 86 -9.78 6.22 22.61
C GLU A 86 -8.87 5.26 23.39
N ALA A 87 -9.29 4.78 24.53
CA ALA A 87 -8.52 3.82 25.34
C ALA A 87 -8.31 2.50 24.57
N ASN A 88 -9.34 2.01 23.88
CA ASN A 88 -9.25 0.81 23.04
C ASN A 88 -8.29 1.03 21.87
N TYR A 89 -8.33 2.18 21.22
CA TYR A 89 -7.40 2.54 20.16
C TYR A 89 -5.95 2.56 20.64
N ILE A 90 -5.67 3.21 21.76
CA ILE A 90 -4.34 3.27 22.38
C ILE A 90 -3.85 1.86 22.70
N HIS A 91 -4.70 1.05 23.32
CA HIS A 91 -4.37 -0.33 23.65
C HIS A 91 -4.05 -1.15 22.39
N ALA A 92 -4.85 -1.03 21.34
CA ALA A 92 -4.64 -1.72 20.07
C ALA A 92 -3.33 -1.28 19.40
N ALA A 93 -3.04 0.02 19.38
CA ALA A 93 -1.80 0.56 18.81
C ALA A 93 -0.55 0.05 19.57
N VAL A 94 -0.57 0.11 20.90
CA VAL A 94 0.53 -0.37 21.77
C VAL A 94 0.71 -1.88 21.62
N HIS A 95 -0.39 -2.64 21.62
CA HIS A 95 -0.35 -4.09 21.41
C HIS A 95 0.22 -4.45 20.04
N GLY A 96 -0.21 -3.74 19.00
CA GLY A 96 0.29 -3.92 17.64
C GLY A 96 1.79 -3.64 17.53
N MET A 97 2.28 -2.56 18.13
CA MET A 97 3.71 -2.26 18.19
C MET A 97 4.48 -3.36 18.93
N SER A 98 3.99 -3.81 20.08
CA SER A 98 4.60 -4.90 20.85
C SER A 98 4.70 -6.19 20.03
N LYS A 99 3.68 -6.48 19.21
CA LYS A 99 3.67 -7.62 18.29
C LYS A 99 4.75 -7.48 17.20
N VAL A 100 4.94 -6.27 16.65
CA VAL A 100 6.02 -5.99 15.68
C VAL A 100 7.39 -6.22 16.32
N LEU A 101 7.64 -5.66 17.51
CA LEU A 101 8.89 -5.87 18.25
C LEU A 101 9.17 -7.36 18.49
N THR A 102 8.14 -8.08 18.92
CA THR A 102 8.22 -9.54 19.16
C THR A 102 8.64 -10.29 17.89
N LYS A 103 8.01 -9.98 16.74
CA LYS A 103 8.36 -10.61 15.47
C LYS A 103 9.78 -10.29 15.00
N MET A 104 10.29 -9.13 15.36
CA MET A 104 11.66 -8.71 15.04
C MET A 104 12.69 -9.20 16.06
N GLY A 105 12.27 -9.85 17.14
CA GLY A 105 13.14 -10.32 18.20
C GLY A 105 13.70 -9.18 19.08
N ILE A 106 13.05 -8.02 19.11
CA ILE A 106 13.48 -6.85 19.89
C ILE A 106 12.66 -6.79 21.18
N SER A 107 13.32 -6.94 22.32
CA SER A 107 12.69 -7.06 23.63
C SER A 107 12.47 -5.74 24.38
N THR A 108 13.11 -4.65 23.95
CA THR A 108 13.01 -3.36 24.62
C THR A 108 12.80 -2.20 23.63
N MET A 109 12.01 -1.21 24.04
CA MET A 109 11.80 0.01 23.24
C MET A 109 13.11 0.76 22.98
N ARG A 110 14.05 0.73 23.90
CA ARG A 110 15.35 1.38 23.74
C ARG A 110 16.14 0.79 22.59
N SER A 111 16.05 -0.52 22.37
CA SER A 111 16.74 -1.20 21.27
C SER A 111 16.02 -1.01 19.93
N TYR A 112 14.73 -0.69 19.97
CA TYR A 112 13.94 -0.40 18.77
C TYR A 112 14.11 1.06 18.30
N HIS A 113 14.23 1.98 19.24
CA HIS A 113 14.29 3.41 19.01
C HIS A 113 15.58 3.80 18.25
N GLY A 114 15.45 4.29 17.03
CA GLY A 114 16.57 4.61 16.13
C GLY A 114 17.31 3.39 15.54
N ALA A 115 16.67 2.23 15.48
CA ALA A 115 17.33 0.94 15.15
C ALA A 115 17.59 0.70 13.68
N GLN A 116 17.18 1.58 12.75
CA GLN A 116 17.42 1.43 11.30
C GLN A 116 16.93 0.09 10.71
N ILE A 117 15.78 -0.37 11.14
CA ILE A 117 15.22 -1.68 10.81
C ILE A 117 14.27 -1.66 9.59
N PHE A 118 14.24 -0.58 8.88
CA PHE A 118 13.38 -0.36 7.71
C PHE A 118 14.19 -0.34 6.42
N GLU A 119 13.52 -0.51 5.31
CA GLU A 119 14.04 -0.31 3.97
C GLU A 119 13.25 0.81 3.28
N ALA A 120 13.94 1.72 2.62
CA ALA A 120 13.30 2.74 1.81
C ALA A 120 13.05 2.19 0.39
N LEU A 121 11.82 2.32 -0.08
CA LEU A 121 11.40 1.91 -1.41
C LEU A 121 10.88 3.12 -2.18
N GLY A 122 11.47 3.38 -3.34
CA GLY A 122 11.04 4.47 -4.21
C GLY A 122 11.36 5.88 -3.69
N VAL A 123 12.38 6.00 -2.83
CA VAL A 123 12.94 7.28 -2.37
C VAL A 123 14.41 7.32 -2.80
N ASN A 124 14.85 8.44 -3.37
CA ASN A 124 16.19 8.54 -3.88
C ASN A 124 17.26 8.51 -2.76
N SER A 125 18.46 8.07 -3.13
CA SER A 125 19.56 7.90 -2.20
C SER A 125 20.03 9.20 -1.53
N GLU A 126 19.87 10.37 -2.15
CA GLU A 126 20.22 11.66 -1.55
C GLU A 126 19.31 11.99 -0.36
N VAL A 127 18.01 11.79 -0.51
CA VAL A 127 17.03 11.97 0.59
C VAL A 127 17.30 10.98 1.70
N VAL A 128 17.54 9.71 1.35
CA VAL A 128 17.81 8.66 2.34
C VAL A 128 19.10 8.95 3.10
N ALA A 129 20.18 9.27 2.44
CA ALA A 129 21.47 9.56 3.09
C ALA A 129 21.38 10.71 4.08
N LYS A 130 20.58 11.72 3.78
CA LYS A 130 20.50 12.94 4.60
C LYS A 130 19.48 12.83 5.74
N TYR A 131 18.31 12.27 5.46
CA TYR A 131 17.16 12.31 6.37
C TYR A 131 16.82 10.95 7.00
N PHE A 132 17.26 9.86 6.39
CA PHE A 132 17.06 8.48 6.85
C PHE A 132 18.39 7.73 6.90
N THR A 133 19.41 8.40 7.41
CA THR A 133 20.80 7.92 7.42
C THR A 133 20.92 6.48 7.90
N GLY A 134 21.58 5.63 7.12
CA GLY A 134 21.76 4.21 7.43
C GLY A 134 20.62 3.29 7.00
N THR A 135 19.49 3.84 6.52
CA THR A 135 18.41 3.03 5.94
C THR A 135 18.84 2.51 4.57
N PRO A 136 18.77 1.20 4.29
CA PRO A 136 19.05 0.68 2.97
C PRO A 136 17.99 1.13 1.96
N THR A 137 18.44 1.48 0.75
CA THR A 137 17.58 1.74 -0.39
C THR A 137 18.12 0.99 -1.60
N ARG A 138 17.27 0.20 -2.25
CA ARG A 138 17.60 -0.59 -3.44
C ARG A 138 16.82 -0.15 -4.66
N ILE A 139 15.78 0.65 -4.45
CA ILE A 139 14.91 1.16 -5.50
C ILE A 139 14.91 2.67 -5.38
N GLU A 140 15.58 3.33 -6.30
CA GLU A 140 15.57 4.78 -6.43
C GLU A 140 14.15 5.28 -6.77
N GLY A 141 13.89 6.56 -6.52
CA GLY A 141 12.58 7.13 -6.81
C GLY A 141 12.54 8.63 -6.55
N ILE A 142 11.50 9.06 -5.83
CA ILE A 142 11.19 10.47 -5.60
C ILE A 142 12.23 11.16 -4.71
N GLY A 143 12.43 12.44 -5.00
CA GLY A 143 13.22 13.36 -4.20
C GLY A 143 12.36 14.30 -3.35
N LEU A 144 13.01 15.29 -2.74
CA LEU A 144 12.32 16.30 -1.93
C LEU A 144 11.32 17.14 -2.75
N GLN A 145 11.60 17.35 -4.02
CA GLN A 145 10.75 18.16 -4.88
C GLN A 145 9.39 17.50 -5.13
N GLU A 146 9.40 16.19 -5.38
CA GLU A 146 8.19 15.40 -5.57
C GLU A 146 7.40 15.31 -4.26
N ILE A 147 8.07 15.05 -3.14
CA ILE A 147 7.46 15.05 -1.80
C ILE A 147 6.79 16.40 -1.49
N ALA A 148 7.47 17.51 -1.80
CA ALA A 148 6.92 18.85 -1.61
C ALA A 148 5.72 19.11 -2.53
N THR A 149 5.76 18.60 -3.76
CA THR A 149 4.68 18.73 -4.73
C THR A 149 3.44 17.95 -4.27
N GLU A 150 3.58 16.71 -3.82
CA GLU A 150 2.47 15.92 -3.29
C GLU A 150 1.83 16.57 -2.06
N ASN A 151 2.64 17.11 -1.15
CA ASN A 151 2.11 17.82 0.01
C ASN A 151 1.35 19.09 -0.40
N ARG A 152 1.83 19.81 -1.40
CA ARG A 152 1.12 20.98 -1.95
C ARG A 152 -0.21 20.57 -2.57
N MET A 153 -0.24 19.47 -3.33
CA MET A 153 -1.47 18.97 -3.93
C MET A 153 -2.53 18.64 -2.85
N ARG A 154 -2.13 17.95 -1.77
CA ARG A 154 -3.03 17.66 -0.64
C ARG A 154 -3.54 18.95 0.03
N HIS A 155 -2.64 19.91 0.26
CA HIS A 155 -3.03 21.20 0.81
C HIS A 155 -3.99 21.96 -0.11
N ASP A 156 -3.69 22.01 -1.41
CA ASP A 156 -4.53 22.71 -2.37
C ASP A 156 -5.91 22.05 -2.51
N SER A 157 -5.97 20.74 -2.43
CA SER A 157 -7.23 19.99 -2.38
C SER A 157 -8.06 20.34 -1.14
N ALA A 158 -7.43 20.51 0.01
CA ALA A 158 -8.13 20.81 1.26
C ALA A 158 -8.59 22.29 1.37
N TYR A 159 -7.82 23.23 0.86
CA TYR A 159 -8.05 24.66 1.12
C TYR A 159 -8.43 25.50 -0.09
N LYS A 160 -8.19 25.02 -1.32
CA LYS A 160 -8.53 25.75 -2.55
C LYS A 160 -9.74 25.20 -3.29
N ALA A 161 -10.39 24.17 -2.74
CA ALA A 161 -11.59 23.61 -3.36
C ALA A 161 -12.67 24.70 -3.44
N THR A 162 -13.10 25.03 -4.66
CA THR A 162 -14.15 26.00 -4.96
C THR A 162 -15.56 25.42 -4.80
N ALA A 163 -15.66 24.13 -4.49
CA ALA A 163 -16.93 23.48 -4.24
C ALA A 163 -17.43 23.77 -2.82
N PRO A 164 -18.75 23.91 -2.60
CA PRO A 164 -19.29 24.06 -1.27
C PRO A 164 -18.82 22.86 -0.42
N TYR A 165 -18.48 23.16 0.83
CA TYR A 165 -18.01 22.19 1.81
C TYR A 165 -18.94 20.97 1.79
N SER A 166 -18.41 19.82 1.40
CA SER A 166 -19.13 18.56 1.54
C SER A 166 -18.90 18.06 2.96
N GLU A 167 -19.94 17.88 3.71
CA GLU A 167 -19.86 17.28 5.06
C GLU A 167 -19.41 15.82 5.00
N THR A 168 -19.49 15.19 3.83
CA THR A 168 -19.04 13.82 3.60
C THR A 168 -17.65 13.77 2.97
N LEU A 169 -16.74 13.08 3.61
CA LEU A 169 -15.42 12.77 3.02
C LEU A 169 -15.60 11.86 1.79
N GLY A 170 -14.93 12.20 0.71
CA GLY A 170 -14.88 11.32 -0.45
C GLY A 170 -14.22 9.99 -0.11
N VAL A 171 -14.82 8.90 -0.57
CA VAL A 171 -14.29 7.53 -0.33
C VAL A 171 -12.91 7.29 -0.98
N GLY A 172 -12.48 8.17 -1.91
CA GLY A 172 -11.15 8.12 -2.54
C GLY A 172 -10.96 6.94 -3.51
N GLY A 173 -11.67 5.85 -3.35
CA GLY A 173 -11.59 4.67 -4.22
C GLY A 173 -10.32 3.82 -4.06
N HIS A 174 -9.53 4.02 -3.00
CA HIS A 174 -8.26 3.31 -2.82
C HIS A 174 -8.45 1.79 -2.60
N PHE A 175 -9.40 1.40 -1.76
CA PHE A 175 -9.67 -0.02 -1.46
C PHE A 175 -10.84 -0.61 -2.26
N GLN A 176 -11.74 0.23 -2.69
CA GLN A 176 -12.90 -0.14 -3.50
C GLN A 176 -13.03 0.83 -4.67
N TYR A 177 -13.46 0.31 -5.82
CA TYR A 177 -13.74 1.16 -6.97
C TYR A 177 -14.78 2.24 -6.62
N SER A 178 -14.46 3.47 -6.99
CA SER A 178 -15.36 4.62 -6.97
C SER A 178 -15.25 5.36 -8.30
N ALA A 179 -16.39 5.73 -8.91
CA ALA A 179 -16.39 6.43 -10.20
C ALA A 179 -15.64 7.78 -10.19
N MET A 180 -15.49 8.39 -9.01
CA MET A 180 -14.77 9.66 -8.81
C MET A 180 -13.47 9.48 -8.02
N GLY A 181 -13.07 8.24 -7.78
CA GLY A 181 -11.90 7.90 -7.00
C GLY A 181 -10.72 7.45 -7.85
N GLU A 182 -9.80 6.76 -7.21
CA GLU A 182 -8.62 6.16 -7.85
C GLU A 182 -9.03 5.12 -8.89
N GLU A 183 -8.34 5.10 -10.02
CA GLU A 183 -8.60 4.13 -11.07
C GLU A 183 -8.06 2.74 -10.70
N HIS A 184 -8.81 1.70 -11.09
CA HIS A 184 -8.46 0.31 -10.84
C HIS A 184 -8.37 -0.48 -12.16
N LEU A 185 -7.40 -1.39 -12.24
CA LEU A 185 -7.30 -2.34 -13.36
C LEU A 185 -8.57 -3.18 -13.48
N TYR A 186 -9.08 -3.65 -12.35
CA TYR A 186 -10.36 -4.36 -12.26
C TYR A 186 -11.45 -3.39 -11.83
N ASN A 187 -12.12 -2.82 -12.81
CA ASN A 187 -13.23 -1.90 -12.65
C ASN A 187 -14.53 -2.53 -13.19
N PRO A 188 -15.70 -1.91 -13.02
CA PRO A 188 -16.96 -2.47 -13.49
C PRO A 188 -16.98 -2.82 -14.98
N SER A 189 -16.32 -2.05 -15.84
CA SER A 189 -16.25 -2.32 -17.28
C SER A 189 -15.44 -3.58 -17.58
N THR A 190 -14.22 -3.66 -17.06
CA THR A 190 -13.33 -4.80 -17.30
C THR A 190 -13.89 -6.10 -16.74
N ILE A 191 -14.48 -6.05 -15.53
CA ILE A 191 -15.12 -7.21 -14.90
C ILE A 191 -16.35 -7.65 -15.71
N TYR A 192 -17.21 -6.71 -16.14
CA TYR A 192 -18.39 -7.02 -16.94
C TYR A 192 -18.02 -7.71 -18.26
N ARG A 193 -17.05 -7.15 -18.99
CA ARG A 193 -16.61 -7.71 -20.28
C ARG A 193 -16.06 -9.13 -20.13
N LEU A 194 -15.21 -9.36 -19.11
CA LEU A 194 -14.68 -10.70 -18.85
C LEU A 194 -15.79 -11.69 -18.49
N GLN A 195 -16.73 -11.29 -17.64
CA GLN A 195 -17.85 -12.14 -17.25
C GLN A 195 -18.77 -12.47 -18.43
N GLN A 196 -19.06 -11.49 -19.30
CA GLN A 196 -19.88 -11.74 -20.50
C GLN A 196 -19.16 -12.68 -21.47
N ALA A 197 -17.91 -12.43 -21.77
CA ALA A 197 -17.11 -13.28 -22.64
C ALA A 197 -17.09 -14.74 -22.16
N THR A 198 -16.88 -14.95 -20.86
CA THR A 198 -16.82 -16.31 -20.29
C THR A 198 -18.19 -16.99 -20.21
N ARG A 199 -19.26 -16.29 -19.85
CA ARG A 199 -20.61 -16.83 -19.75
C ARG A 199 -21.20 -17.22 -21.12
N GLN A 200 -20.88 -16.45 -22.14
CA GLN A 200 -21.35 -16.69 -23.51
C GLN A 200 -20.41 -17.60 -24.30
N GLY A 201 -19.21 -17.87 -23.81
CA GLY A 201 -18.18 -18.59 -24.55
C GLY A 201 -17.68 -17.81 -25.78
N ASP A 202 -17.77 -16.48 -25.73
CA ASP A 202 -17.45 -15.59 -26.85
C ASP A 202 -15.97 -15.16 -26.80
N TYR A 203 -15.18 -15.77 -27.65
CA TYR A 203 -13.74 -15.49 -27.73
C TYR A 203 -13.43 -14.11 -28.31
N GLU A 204 -14.29 -13.54 -29.15
CA GLU A 204 -14.08 -12.19 -29.69
C GLU A 204 -14.24 -11.14 -28.58
N GLN A 205 -15.25 -11.28 -27.75
CA GLN A 205 -15.38 -10.43 -26.54
C GLN A 205 -14.20 -10.57 -25.58
N TYR A 206 -13.68 -11.79 -25.42
CA TYR A 206 -12.47 -11.99 -24.63
C TYR A 206 -11.25 -11.26 -25.22
N LYS A 207 -11.09 -11.27 -26.54
CA LYS A 207 -10.03 -10.52 -27.22
C LYS A 207 -10.18 -9.00 -27.06
N GLU A 208 -11.40 -8.48 -27.02
CA GLU A 208 -11.66 -7.07 -26.72
C GLU A 208 -11.26 -6.72 -25.29
N PHE A 209 -11.67 -7.52 -24.32
CA PHE A 209 -11.23 -7.39 -22.94
C PHE A 209 -9.69 -7.41 -22.84
N SER A 210 -9.05 -8.37 -23.48
CA SER A 210 -7.59 -8.50 -23.47
C SER A 210 -6.88 -7.29 -24.11
N ARG A 211 -7.44 -6.74 -25.19
CA ARG A 211 -6.92 -5.52 -25.83
C ARG A 211 -7.03 -4.31 -24.90
N GLU A 212 -8.17 -4.14 -24.22
CA GLU A 212 -8.39 -3.06 -23.26
C GLU A 212 -7.38 -3.12 -22.11
N ILE A 213 -7.23 -4.28 -21.47
CA ILE A 213 -6.29 -4.49 -20.38
C ILE A 213 -4.83 -4.25 -20.78
N ASN A 214 -4.45 -4.66 -22.00
CA ASN A 214 -3.06 -4.54 -22.48
C ASN A 214 -2.74 -3.17 -23.10
N ALA A 215 -3.76 -2.45 -23.58
CA ALA A 215 -3.59 -1.12 -24.19
C ALA A 215 -3.70 0.01 -23.18
N ASP A 216 -4.09 -0.29 -21.93
CA ASP A 216 -4.25 0.71 -20.89
C ASP A 216 -2.91 1.41 -20.60
N THR A 217 -2.93 2.74 -20.74
CA THR A 217 -1.79 3.60 -20.47
C THR A 217 -1.62 3.92 -18.98
N ASN A 218 -2.62 3.59 -18.18
CA ASN A 218 -2.58 3.77 -16.71
C ASN A 218 -1.84 2.58 -16.10
N ALA A 219 -0.57 2.69 -15.87
CA ALA A 219 0.28 1.60 -15.38
C ALA A 219 -0.08 1.16 -13.95
N TYR A 220 -1.10 0.31 -13.78
CA TYR A 220 -1.52 -0.25 -12.50
C TYR A 220 -0.57 -1.31 -11.94
N THR A 221 0.21 -1.95 -12.80
CA THR A 221 1.15 -3.00 -12.42
C THR A 221 2.52 -2.77 -13.07
N LEU A 222 3.58 -3.25 -12.41
CA LEU A 222 4.93 -3.16 -12.97
C LEU A 222 5.05 -3.81 -14.35
N ARG A 223 4.26 -4.86 -14.61
CA ARG A 223 4.27 -5.54 -15.91
C ARG A 223 3.84 -4.61 -17.06
N GLN A 224 2.91 -3.69 -16.82
CA GLN A 224 2.47 -2.72 -17.83
C GLN A 224 3.55 -1.70 -18.19
N LEU A 225 4.53 -1.49 -17.32
CA LEU A 225 5.70 -0.65 -17.58
C LEU A 225 6.81 -1.38 -18.34
N MET A 226 6.72 -2.70 -18.52
CA MET A 226 7.72 -3.50 -19.20
C MET A 226 7.35 -3.71 -20.67
N GLN A 227 8.33 -3.66 -21.53
CA GLN A 227 8.18 -3.96 -22.94
C GLN A 227 9.21 -5.02 -23.34
N PHE A 228 8.83 -5.87 -24.30
CA PHE A 228 9.80 -6.72 -24.97
C PHE A 228 10.79 -5.84 -25.75
N LYS A 229 12.05 -6.25 -25.77
CA LYS A 229 13.09 -5.66 -26.63
C LYS A 229 13.27 -6.54 -27.87
N PRO A 230 12.39 -6.45 -28.87
CA PRO A 230 12.53 -7.27 -30.05
C PRO A 230 13.81 -6.85 -30.79
N ASN A 231 14.70 -7.80 -30.98
CA ASN A 231 15.87 -7.63 -31.83
C ASN A 231 15.68 -8.54 -33.05
N ALA A 232 15.49 -7.97 -34.21
CA ALA A 232 15.27 -8.73 -35.43
C ALA A 232 16.43 -9.69 -35.80
N GLN A 233 17.63 -9.40 -35.25
CA GLN A 233 18.80 -10.26 -35.47
C GLN A 233 18.77 -11.54 -34.60
N ASP A 234 18.01 -11.53 -33.52
CA ASP A 234 17.85 -12.67 -32.61
C ASP A 234 16.56 -13.45 -32.87
N ALA A 235 15.83 -13.10 -33.93
CA ALA A 235 14.59 -13.80 -34.30
C ALA A 235 14.93 -15.22 -34.79
N ILE A 236 14.24 -16.20 -34.22
CA ILE A 236 14.31 -17.61 -34.67
C ILE A 236 13.12 -17.94 -35.56
N PRO A 237 13.25 -18.95 -36.44
CA PRO A 237 12.12 -19.47 -37.22
C PRO A 237 10.97 -19.89 -36.34
N ILE A 238 9.73 -19.74 -36.81
CA ILE A 238 8.54 -20.05 -36.01
C ILE A 238 8.48 -21.55 -35.61
N GLU A 239 9.08 -22.41 -36.40
CA GLU A 239 9.16 -23.84 -36.17
C GLU A 239 10.09 -24.20 -34.98
N GLU A 240 11.00 -23.28 -34.63
CA GLU A 240 11.91 -23.42 -33.47
C GLU A 240 11.32 -22.79 -32.20
N VAL A 241 10.22 -22.04 -32.32
CA VAL A 241 9.56 -21.45 -31.15
C VAL A 241 8.79 -22.54 -30.41
N GLU A 242 8.97 -22.57 -29.09
CA GLU A 242 8.26 -23.51 -28.23
C GLU A 242 6.74 -23.35 -28.38
N SER A 243 6.02 -24.47 -28.54
CA SER A 243 4.57 -24.44 -28.72
C SER A 243 3.82 -24.00 -27.47
N ALA A 244 2.64 -23.41 -27.62
CA ALA A 244 1.78 -23.01 -26.50
C ALA A 244 1.45 -24.19 -25.60
N GLU A 245 1.22 -25.39 -26.16
CA GLU A 245 0.94 -26.60 -25.40
C GLU A 245 2.11 -27.04 -24.52
N SER A 246 3.34 -26.82 -24.97
CA SER A 246 4.54 -27.05 -24.17
C SER A 246 4.69 -26.03 -23.04
N ILE A 247 4.47 -24.76 -23.39
CA ILE A 247 4.57 -23.64 -22.42
C ILE A 247 3.56 -23.78 -21.29
N VAL A 248 2.31 -24.11 -21.60
CA VAL A 248 1.21 -24.23 -20.62
C VAL A 248 1.50 -25.28 -19.55
N LYS A 249 2.25 -26.34 -19.85
CA LYS A 249 2.64 -27.37 -18.87
C LYS A 249 3.42 -26.82 -17.66
N ARG A 250 4.03 -25.65 -17.80
CA ARG A 250 4.76 -24.97 -16.72
C ARG A 250 3.89 -24.03 -15.92
N PHE A 251 2.65 -23.78 -16.34
CA PHE A 251 1.71 -22.91 -15.62
C PHE A 251 0.94 -23.70 -14.55
N LYS A 252 0.66 -23.02 -13.48
CA LYS A 252 -0.13 -23.54 -12.37
C LYS A 252 -1.03 -22.47 -11.78
N THR A 253 -2.13 -22.86 -11.17
CA THR A 253 -2.97 -21.95 -10.40
C THR A 253 -2.25 -21.48 -9.14
N GLY A 254 -2.69 -20.35 -8.58
CA GLY A 254 -2.35 -19.99 -7.22
C GLY A 254 -2.82 -21.08 -6.24
N ALA A 255 -2.22 -21.13 -5.06
CA ALA A 255 -2.61 -22.06 -3.99
C ALA A 255 -3.92 -21.61 -3.36
N MET A 256 -5.05 -22.15 -3.82
CA MET A 256 -6.38 -21.89 -3.31
C MET A 256 -6.99 -23.19 -2.79
N SER A 257 -7.20 -23.27 -1.48
CA SER A 257 -7.82 -24.42 -0.86
C SER A 257 -9.35 -24.36 -0.97
N TYR A 258 -10.00 -25.53 -0.83
CA TYR A 258 -11.45 -25.63 -0.73
C TYR A 258 -12.04 -24.79 0.41
N GLY A 259 -11.27 -24.52 1.47
CA GLY A 259 -11.67 -23.64 2.57
C GLY A 259 -11.77 -22.14 2.21
N SER A 260 -11.13 -21.69 1.13
CA SER A 260 -11.09 -20.28 0.72
C SER A 260 -11.98 -19.95 -0.47
N ILE A 261 -12.42 -20.94 -1.23
CA ILE A 261 -13.29 -20.80 -2.41
C ILE A 261 -14.38 -21.87 -2.39
N SER A 262 -15.42 -21.69 -3.20
CA SER A 262 -16.47 -22.71 -3.34
C SER A 262 -15.97 -23.95 -4.09
N ILE A 263 -16.63 -25.09 -3.88
CA ILE A 263 -16.29 -26.35 -4.56
C ILE A 263 -16.41 -26.22 -6.08
N GLU A 264 -17.37 -25.45 -6.57
CA GLU A 264 -17.59 -25.21 -8.00
C GLU A 264 -16.43 -24.43 -8.61
N ALA A 265 -15.95 -23.41 -7.91
CA ALA A 265 -14.79 -22.61 -8.35
C ALA A 265 -13.52 -23.48 -8.34
N HIS A 266 -13.31 -24.26 -7.28
CA HIS A 266 -12.17 -25.17 -7.15
C HIS A 266 -12.14 -26.22 -8.27
N ARG A 267 -13.29 -26.89 -8.52
CA ARG A 267 -13.43 -27.85 -9.63
C ARG A 267 -13.21 -27.21 -10.99
N SER A 268 -13.75 -26.00 -11.22
CA SER A 268 -13.59 -25.30 -12.49
C SER A 268 -12.11 -25.02 -12.80
N LEU A 269 -11.35 -24.59 -11.81
CA LEU A 269 -9.90 -24.36 -11.94
C LEU A 269 -9.15 -25.67 -12.23
N ALA A 270 -9.43 -26.73 -11.47
CA ALA A 270 -8.81 -28.03 -11.66
C ALA A 270 -9.10 -28.61 -13.05
N ILE A 271 -10.36 -28.59 -13.49
CA ILE A 271 -10.77 -29.05 -14.82
C ILE A 271 -10.07 -28.24 -15.93
N ALA A 272 -10.03 -26.91 -15.81
CA ALA A 272 -9.38 -26.04 -16.78
C ALA A 272 -7.89 -26.36 -16.93
N MET A 273 -7.17 -26.46 -15.81
CA MET A 273 -5.74 -26.75 -15.83
C MET A 273 -5.44 -28.17 -16.32
N ASN A 274 -6.23 -29.17 -15.93
CA ASN A 274 -6.07 -30.53 -16.43
C ASN A 274 -6.32 -30.63 -17.95
N ARG A 275 -7.32 -29.93 -18.47
CA ARG A 275 -7.58 -29.87 -19.93
C ARG A 275 -6.46 -29.20 -20.70
N LEU A 276 -5.84 -28.19 -20.14
CA LEU A 276 -4.71 -27.48 -20.73
C LEU A 276 -3.37 -28.20 -20.57
N GLY A 277 -3.31 -29.25 -19.75
CA GLY A 277 -2.07 -29.93 -19.41
C GLY A 277 -1.18 -29.15 -18.43
N GLY A 278 -1.73 -28.11 -17.79
CA GLY A 278 -1.09 -27.38 -16.72
C GLY A 278 -1.29 -28.06 -15.35
N MET A 279 -1.02 -27.30 -14.27
CA MET A 279 -1.10 -27.83 -12.91
C MET A 279 -2.12 -27.05 -12.09
N SER A 280 -2.96 -27.77 -11.33
CA SER A 280 -3.82 -27.19 -10.30
C SER A 280 -3.16 -27.32 -8.93
N ASN A 281 -3.24 -26.27 -8.13
CA ASN A 281 -2.67 -26.23 -6.78
C ASN A 281 -3.80 -26.05 -5.76
N SER A 282 -4.03 -27.09 -4.95
CA SER A 282 -5.08 -27.11 -3.92
C SER A 282 -4.65 -26.48 -2.58
N GLY A 283 -3.42 -25.97 -2.47
CA GLY A 283 -2.89 -25.43 -1.22
C GLY A 283 -2.75 -26.50 -0.12
N GLU A 284 -2.92 -26.08 1.13
CA GLU A 284 -2.80 -26.95 2.31
C GLU A 284 -4.15 -27.58 2.71
N GLY A 285 -5.27 -27.03 2.27
CA GLY A 285 -6.61 -27.47 2.66
C GLY A 285 -7.07 -28.80 2.04
N GLY A 286 -6.29 -29.32 1.10
CA GLY A 286 -6.63 -30.57 0.41
C GLY A 286 -7.78 -30.42 -0.59
N GLU A 287 -8.18 -31.56 -1.12
CA GLU A 287 -9.27 -31.70 -2.08
C GLU A 287 -10.28 -32.71 -1.59
N ASP A 288 -11.47 -32.63 -2.13
CA ASP A 288 -12.51 -33.65 -1.91
C ASP A 288 -12.10 -34.94 -2.65
N PRO A 289 -12.28 -36.15 -2.06
CA PRO A 289 -11.93 -37.44 -2.67
C PRO A 289 -12.57 -37.68 -4.04
#